data_22afcdb283f4daa31406ffb21708b34e
#
_entry.id   22afcdb283f4daa31406ffb21708b34e
#
_cell.length_a   1.000
_cell.length_b   1.000
_cell.length_c   1.000
_cell.angle_alpha   90.00
_cell.angle_beta   90.00
_cell.angle_gamma   90.00
#
_symmetry.space_group_name_H-M   'P 1'
#
loop_
_entity.id
_entity.type
_entity.pdbx_description
1 polymer ?
#
loop_
_entity_poly.entity_id
_entity_poly.type
_entity_poly.pdbx_seq_one_letter_code
_entity_poly.pdbx_strand_id
1 'polypeptide(L)'
;MPKFVFLWTDIALWLMTLGALAYAWRVRRSPNLRATWARVARDTPAMCSAVILAAFVTIGLLDSVHYRPLLPPAPGAAADAPPAYAPAVRSALDGLLAGTVLTTPEKTYSEPLAVRQFTKETMLVNDKPVRDFPRLRGAGVHLDDP
;
A
#
# COMPACT_ATOMS: atom_id res chain seq x y z
N MET A 1 -4.63 16.05 -11.11
CA MET A 1 -4.08 14.70 -11.37
C MET A 1 -3.14 14.33 -10.23
N PRO A 2 -3.04 13.08 -9.77
CA PRO A 2 -2.09 12.69 -8.74
C PRO A 2 -0.66 12.91 -9.22
N LYS A 3 0.25 13.25 -8.32
CA LYS A 3 1.68 13.42 -8.62
C LYS A 3 2.41 12.12 -8.31
N PHE A 4 3.00 11.47 -9.31
CA PHE A 4 3.80 10.27 -9.12
C PHE A 4 5.16 10.61 -8.50
N VAL A 5 5.62 9.73 -7.62
CA VAL A 5 6.91 9.82 -6.91
C VAL A 5 7.66 8.54 -7.16
N PHE A 6 8.88 8.64 -7.71
CA PHE A 6 9.73 7.48 -7.99
C PHE A 6 10.82 7.37 -6.93
N LEU A 7 10.90 6.22 -6.28
CA LEU A 7 11.96 5.88 -5.35
C LEU A 7 13.00 4.99 -6.06
N TRP A 8 14.24 5.00 -5.57
CA TRP A 8 15.29 4.13 -6.12
C TRP A 8 14.97 2.64 -5.98
N THR A 9 14.30 2.27 -4.91
CA THR A 9 13.80 0.91 -4.67
C THR A 9 12.80 0.47 -5.73
N ASP A 10 11.90 1.37 -6.14
CA ASP A 10 10.90 1.11 -7.17
C ASP A 10 11.56 0.84 -8.51
N ILE A 11 12.56 1.68 -8.86
CA ILE A 11 13.32 1.50 -10.10
C ILE A 11 14.02 0.14 -10.12
N ALA A 12 14.66 -0.26 -9.02
CA ALA A 12 15.31 -1.56 -8.92
C ALA A 12 14.33 -2.71 -9.10
N LEU A 13 13.14 -2.64 -8.46
CA LEU A 13 12.10 -3.65 -8.56
C LEU A 13 11.53 -3.76 -9.98
N TRP A 14 11.30 -2.64 -10.65
CA TRP A 14 10.86 -2.60 -12.03
C TRP A 14 11.92 -3.17 -12.99
N LEU A 15 13.20 -2.85 -12.78
CA LEU A 15 14.30 -3.40 -13.57
C LEU A 15 14.41 -4.92 -13.38
N MET A 16 14.29 -5.43 -12.17
CA MET A 16 14.26 -6.87 -11.90
C MET A 16 13.09 -7.56 -12.62
N THR A 17 11.91 -6.95 -12.55
CA THR A 17 10.71 -7.47 -13.22
C THR A 17 10.87 -7.49 -14.74
N LEU A 18 11.41 -6.41 -15.32
CA LEU A 18 11.72 -6.35 -16.76
C LEU A 18 12.76 -7.41 -17.14
N GLY A 19 13.79 -7.63 -16.32
CA GLY A 19 14.78 -8.68 -16.52
C GLY A 19 14.14 -10.08 -16.51
N ALA A 20 13.23 -10.34 -15.56
CA ALA A 20 12.50 -11.60 -15.50
C ALA A 20 11.60 -11.81 -16.73
N LEU A 21 10.91 -10.76 -17.18
CA LEU A 21 10.09 -10.81 -18.41
C LEU A 21 10.95 -11.03 -19.66
N ALA A 22 12.08 -10.36 -19.76
CA ALA A 22 13.05 -10.57 -20.86
C ALA A 22 13.58 -12.01 -20.85
N TYR A 23 13.89 -12.55 -19.67
CA TYR A 23 14.28 -13.94 -19.53
C TYR A 23 13.16 -14.91 -19.94
N ALA A 24 11.93 -14.66 -19.50
CA ALA A 24 10.77 -15.46 -19.89
C ALA A 24 10.56 -15.44 -21.41
N TRP A 25 10.75 -14.28 -22.04
CA TRP A 25 10.70 -14.17 -23.50
C TRP A 25 11.81 -14.96 -24.19
N ARG A 26 13.05 -14.92 -23.66
CA ARG A 26 14.15 -15.73 -24.16
C ARG A 26 13.85 -17.24 -24.01
N VAL A 27 13.27 -17.66 -22.89
CA VAL A 27 12.85 -19.07 -22.69
C VAL A 27 11.87 -19.49 -23.77
N ARG A 28 10.91 -18.64 -24.14
CA ARG A 28 9.94 -18.96 -25.22
C ARG A 28 10.61 -19.14 -26.58
N ARG A 29 11.73 -18.45 -26.83
CA ARG A 29 12.46 -18.52 -28.11
C ARG A 29 13.50 -19.62 -28.18
N SER A 30 13.92 -20.18 -27.06
CA SER A 30 14.98 -21.20 -27.00
C SER A 30 14.37 -22.59 -26.73
N PRO A 31 14.48 -23.56 -27.65
CA PRO A 31 13.95 -24.91 -27.48
C PRO A 31 14.49 -25.62 -26.24
N ASN A 32 15.80 -25.50 -25.99
CA ASN A 32 16.46 -26.11 -24.83
C ASN A 32 15.93 -25.60 -23.51
N LEU A 33 15.78 -24.27 -23.38
CA LEU A 33 15.24 -23.63 -22.18
C LEU A 33 13.75 -24.01 -21.99
N ARG A 34 12.98 -24.07 -23.08
CA ARG A 34 11.59 -24.49 -23.02
C ARG A 34 11.45 -25.92 -22.49
N ALA A 35 12.30 -26.84 -22.94
CA ALA A 35 12.26 -28.21 -22.46
C ALA A 35 12.56 -28.31 -20.95
N THR A 36 13.53 -27.54 -20.48
CA THR A 36 13.87 -27.44 -19.04
C THR A 36 12.70 -26.86 -18.22
N TRP A 37 12.18 -25.75 -18.65
CA TRP A 37 11.05 -25.09 -17.95
C TRP A 37 9.74 -25.88 -18.03
N ALA A 38 9.51 -26.63 -19.13
CA ALA A 38 8.38 -27.55 -19.22
C ALA A 38 8.46 -28.69 -18.20
N ARG A 39 9.67 -29.11 -17.83
CA ARG A 39 9.86 -30.10 -16.75
C ARG A 39 9.55 -29.47 -15.39
N VAL A 40 10.05 -28.26 -15.10
CA VAL A 40 9.74 -27.52 -13.87
C VAL A 40 8.24 -27.25 -13.73
N ALA A 41 7.57 -26.89 -14.83
CA ALA A 41 6.13 -26.63 -14.82
C ALA A 41 5.25 -27.87 -14.55
N ARG A 42 5.82 -29.09 -14.62
CA ARG A 42 5.13 -30.33 -14.24
C ARG A 42 5.37 -30.72 -12.78
N ASP A 43 6.29 -30.03 -12.12
CA ASP A 43 6.60 -30.29 -10.73
C ASP A 43 5.65 -29.50 -9.83
N THR A 44 4.83 -30.21 -9.05
CA THR A 44 3.78 -29.60 -8.22
C THR A 44 4.33 -28.63 -7.18
N PRO A 45 5.38 -28.96 -6.40
CA PRO A 45 5.97 -28.01 -5.46
C PRO A 45 6.49 -26.75 -6.12
N ALA A 46 7.15 -26.88 -7.28
CA ALA A 46 7.66 -25.73 -8.03
C ALA A 46 6.54 -24.81 -8.51
N MET A 47 5.43 -25.38 -8.97
CA MET A 47 4.27 -24.59 -9.40
C MET A 47 3.57 -23.90 -8.24
N CYS A 48 3.40 -24.55 -7.10
CA CYS A 48 2.86 -23.92 -5.90
C CYS A 48 3.72 -22.73 -5.47
N SER A 49 5.04 -22.92 -5.42
CA SER A 49 5.98 -21.84 -5.08
C SER A 49 5.94 -20.69 -6.08
N ALA A 50 5.80 -21.00 -7.39
CA ALA A 50 5.70 -19.99 -8.43
C ALA A 50 4.43 -19.13 -8.30
N VAL A 51 3.29 -19.73 -7.93
CA VAL A 51 2.03 -19.00 -7.69
C VAL A 51 2.16 -18.07 -6.49
N ILE A 52 2.72 -18.57 -5.39
CA ILE A 52 2.95 -17.76 -4.19
C ILE A 52 3.90 -16.58 -4.52
N LEU A 53 5.00 -16.87 -5.22
CA LEU A 53 5.97 -15.85 -5.63
C LEU A 53 5.32 -14.80 -6.54
N ALA A 54 4.49 -15.22 -7.50
CA ALA A 54 3.78 -14.33 -8.41
C ALA A 54 2.83 -13.40 -7.63
N ALA A 55 2.14 -13.91 -6.60
CA ALA A 55 1.30 -13.09 -5.73
C ALA A 55 2.12 -12.03 -4.98
N PHE A 56 3.26 -12.40 -4.38
CA PHE A 56 4.14 -11.44 -3.69
C PHE A 56 4.75 -10.41 -4.64
N VAL A 57 5.18 -10.83 -5.83
CA VAL A 57 5.69 -9.89 -6.85
C VAL A 57 4.59 -8.91 -7.27
N THR A 58 3.36 -9.38 -7.45
CA THR A 58 2.23 -8.51 -7.81
C THR A 58 1.95 -7.48 -6.72
N ILE A 59 1.92 -7.91 -5.44
CA ILE A 59 1.76 -7.01 -4.30
C ILE A 59 2.90 -5.98 -4.27
N GLY A 60 4.15 -6.43 -4.41
CA GLY A 60 5.31 -5.54 -4.43
C GLY A 60 5.29 -4.53 -5.58
N LEU A 61 4.83 -4.93 -6.77
CA LEU A 61 4.67 -4.01 -7.91
C LEU A 61 3.56 -2.98 -7.67
N LEU A 62 2.46 -3.36 -7.05
CA LEU A 62 1.40 -2.43 -6.67
C LEU A 62 1.87 -1.45 -5.59
N ASP A 63 2.65 -1.93 -4.64
CA ASP A 63 3.22 -1.08 -3.59
C ASP A 63 4.30 -0.13 -4.12
N SER A 64 5.02 -0.54 -5.17
CA SER A 64 6.07 0.26 -5.82
C SER A 64 5.55 1.47 -6.61
N VAL A 65 4.27 1.55 -6.90
CA VAL A 65 3.67 2.70 -7.59
C VAL A 65 3.25 3.75 -6.57
N HIS A 66 4.11 4.72 -6.31
CA HIS A 66 3.88 5.77 -5.34
C HIS A 66 3.27 7.02 -5.97
N TYR A 67 2.27 7.60 -5.29
CA TYR A 67 1.64 8.86 -5.69
C TYR A 67 1.23 9.71 -4.50
N ARG A 68 1.11 11.03 -4.74
CA ARG A 68 0.52 11.98 -3.79
C ARG A 68 -0.88 12.33 -4.26
N PRO A 69 -1.92 12.09 -3.45
CA PRO A 69 -3.28 12.49 -3.80
C PRO A 69 -3.41 14.01 -3.80
N LEU A 70 -4.24 14.50 -4.72
CA LEU A 70 -4.62 15.91 -4.77
C LEU A 70 -5.56 16.21 -3.60
N LEU A 71 -5.28 17.28 -2.88
CA LEU A 71 -6.19 17.76 -1.85
C LEU A 71 -7.32 18.58 -2.47
N PRO A 72 -8.53 18.53 -1.90
CA PRO A 72 -9.59 19.42 -2.30
C PRO A 72 -9.15 20.88 -2.06
N PRO A 73 -9.59 21.84 -2.89
CA PRO A 73 -9.27 23.25 -2.70
C PRO A 73 -9.77 23.71 -1.33
N ALA A 74 -8.95 24.50 -0.65
CA ALA A 74 -9.35 25.07 0.63
C ALA A 74 -10.58 25.99 0.47
N PRO A 75 -11.51 26.02 1.42
CA PRO A 75 -12.64 26.94 1.38
C PRO A 75 -12.15 28.38 1.21
N GLY A 76 -12.57 29.06 0.13
CA GLY A 76 -12.13 30.41 -0.20
C GLY A 76 -10.82 30.51 -1.01
N ALA A 77 -10.24 29.42 -1.47
CA ALA A 77 -9.10 29.48 -2.37
C ALA A 77 -9.50 30.08 -3.72
N ALA A 78 -8.63 30.96 -4.26
CA ALA A 78 -8.82 31.52 -5.60
C ALA A 78 -8.84 30.40 -6.65
N ALA A 79 -9.63 30.58 -7.72
CA ALA A 79 -9.76 29.59 -8.79
C ALA A 79 -8.41 29.23 -9.46
N ASP A 80 -7.43 30.15 -9.43
CA ASP A 80 -6.08 29.98 -9.97
C ASP A 80 -5.04 29.53 -8.93
N ALA A 81 -5.47 29.11 -7.72
CA ALA A 81 -4.53 28.62 -6.72
C ALA A 81 -3.83 27.35 -7.20
N PRO A 82 -2.50 27.22 -6.99
CA PRO A 82 -1.77 26.02 -7.40
C PRO A 82 -2.33 24.79 -6.70
N PRO A 83 -2.37 23.63 -7.39
CA PRO A 83 -2.93 22.42 -6.82
C PRO A 83 -2.12 21.95 -5.60
N ALA A 84 -2.79 21.83 -4.46
CA ALA A 84 -2.20 21.33 -3.24
C ALA A 84 -2.20 19.80 -3.21
N TYR A 85 -1.07 19.19 -2.86
CA TYR A 85 -0.92 17.74 -2.74
C TYR A 85 -0.74 17.34 -1.28
N ALA A 86 -1.26 16.17 -0.92
CA ALA A 86 -1.04 15.64 0.42
C ALA A 86 0.47 15.45 0.69
N PRO A 87 0.96 15.77 1.90
CA PRO A 87 2.35 15.53 2.27
C PRO A 87 2.67 14.03 2.33
N ALA A 88 1.70 13.21 2.69
CA ALA A 88 1.83 11.76 2.74
C ALA A 88 1.84 11.16 1.33
N VAL A 89 2.83 10.31 1.07
CA VAL A 89 2.90 9.48 -0.15
C VAL A 89 2.07 8.23 0.09
N ARG A 90 1.29 7.82 -0.89
CA ARG A 90 0.50 6.58 -0.89
C ARG A 90 0.95 5.70 -2.03
N SER A 91 0.86 4.38 -1.84
CA SER A 91 1.08 3.41 -2.91
C SER A 91 -0.23 3.10 -3.67
N ALA A 92 -0.12 2.51 -4.85
CA ALA A 92 -1.30 2.00 -5.56
C ALA A 92 -1.99 0.89 -4.74
N LEU A 93 -1.22 0.13 -3.96
CA LEU A 93 -1.76 -0.87 -3.03
C LEU A 93 -2.62 -0.20 -1.95
N ASP A 94 -2.14 0.90 -1.35
CA ASP A 94 -2.93 1.69 -0.39
C ASP A 94 -4.25 2.18 -1.01
N GLY A 95 -4.18 2.62 -2.27
CA GLY A 95 -5.37 3.07 -3.01
C GLY A 95 -6.37 1.94 -3.25
N LEU A 96 -5.89 0.74 -3.55
CA LEU A 96 -6.73 -0.44 -3.78
C LEU A 96 -7.37 -0.94 -2.48
N LEU A 97 -6.63 -0.86 -1.37
CA LEU A 97 -7.11 -1.25 -0.04
C LEU A 97 -7.84 -0.11 0.69
N ALA A 98 -7.90 1.09 0.07
CA ALA A 98 -8.61 2.23 0.66
C ALA A 98 -10.08 1.87 0.93
N GLY A 99 -10.50 2.05 2.18
CA GLY A 99 -11.83 1.64 2.65
C GLY A 99 -11.90 0.27 3.30
N THR A 100 -10.81 -0.51 3.29
CA THR A 100 -10.70 -1.72 4.11
C THR A 100 -10.17 -1.39 5.51
N VAL A 101 -10.37 -2.32 6.46
CA VAL A 101 -9.85 -2.18 7.84
C VAL A 101 -8.32 -2.08 7.87
N LEU A 102 -7.65 -2.61 6.83
CA LEU A 102 -6.19 -2.64 6.73
C LEU A 102 -5.54 -1.27 6.49
N THR A 103 -6.30 -0.27 6.05
CA THR A 103 -5.78 1.08 5.76
C THR A 103 -6.11 2.11 6.82
N THR A 104 -6.63 1.69 7.97
CA THR A 104 -6.96 2.61 9.05
C THR A 104 -5.67 3.18 9.65
N PRO A 105 -5.43 4.50 9.60
CA PRO A 105 -4.19 5.11 10.10
C PRO A 105 -4.23 5.26 11.62
N GLU A 106 -4.41 4.18 12.34
CA GLU A 106 -4.43 4.18 13.81
C GLU A 106 -2.99 4.06 14.33
N LYS A 107 -2.53 5.09 15.02
CA LYS A 107 -1.17 5.18 15.55
C LYS A 107 -1.11 4.65 16.98
N THR A 108 -0.75 3.40 17.14
CA THR A 108 -0.60 2.75 18.46
C THR A 108 0.85 2.63 18.92
N TYR A 109 1.82 2.85 18.02
CA TYR A 109 3.25 2.56 18.25
C TYR A 109 3.50 1.14 18.77
N SER A 110 2.70 0.17 18.30
CA SER A 110 2.79 -1.24 18.71
C SER A 110 2.58 -1.48 20.21
N GLU A 111 1.87 -0.59 20.89
CA GLU A 111 1.49 -0.79 22.29
C GLU A 111 0.52 -1.98 22.38
N PRO A 112 0.87 -3.05 23.09
CA PRO A 112 -0.02 -4.21 23.23
C PRO A 112 -1.25 -3.81 24.06
N LEU A 113 -2.43 -4.26 23.61
CA LEU A 113 -3.73 -3.98 24.22
C LEU A 113 -4.13 -2.50 24.28
N ALA A 114 -3.53 -1.64 23.45
CA ALA A 114 -3.93 -0.25 23.37
C ALA A 114 -5.40 -0.13 22.95
N VAL A 115 -6.15 0.68 23.65
CA VAL A 115 -7.56 1.01 23.36
C VAL A 115 -7.71 2.40 22.76
N ARG A 116 -6.71 3.26 22.95
CA ARG A 116 -6.67 4.64 22.46
C ARG A 116 -5.45 4.87 21.59
N GLN A 117 -5.54 5.85 20.68
CA GLN A 117 -4.41 6.27 19.88
C GLN A 117 -3.34 6.95 20.75
N PHE A 118 -2.08 6.83 20.36
CA PHE A 118 -0.98 7.45 21.09
C PHE A 118 -0.94 8.98 20.97
N THR A 119 -1.49 9.55 19.91
CA THR A 119 -1.46 10.99 19.65
C THR A 119 -2.79 11.65 19.98
N LYS A 120 -2.73 12.81 20.67
CA LYS A 120 -3.91 13.64 20.90
C LYS A 120 -4.36 14.30 19.59
N GLU A 121 -5.64 14.11 19.26
CA GLU A 121 -6.29 14.77 18.14
C GLU A 121 -7.43 15.66 18.65
N THR A 122 -7.75 16.70 17.86
CA THR A 122 -8.90 17.54 18.19
C THR A 122 -10.16 16.89 17.66
N MET A 123 -11.03 16.44 18.56
CA MET A 123 -12.32 15.83 18.23
C MET A 123 -13.44 16.81 18.60
N LEU A 124 -14.53 16.74 17.82
CA LEU A 124 -15.77 17.46 18.17
C LEU A 124 -16.62 16.55 19.08
N VAL A 125 -16.69 16.91 20.35
CA VAL A 125 -17.58 16.27 21.33
C VAL A 125 -18.67 17.27 21.69
N ASN A 126 -19.91 16.98 21.35
CA ASN A 126 -21.06 17.89 21.56
C ASN A 126 -20.81 19.29 20.96
N ASP A 127 -20.34 19.35 19.71
CA ASP A 127 -19.98 20.59 18.98
C ASP A 127 -18.87 21.45 19.62
N LYS A 128 -18.19 20.95 20.63
CA LYS A 128 -17.03 21.60 21.23
C LYS A 128 -15.74 20.89 20.81
N PRO A 129 -14.72 21.62 20.39
CA PRO A 129 -13.42 21.02 20.07
C PRO A 129 -12.72 20.60 21.36
N VAL A 130 -12.60 19.29 21.57
CA VAL A 130 -11.87 18.69 22.71
C VAL A 130 -10.62 18.03 22.16
N ARG A 131 -9.47 18.27 22.77
CA ARG A 131 -8.20 17.64 22.42
C ARG A 131 -7.95 16.45 23.34
N ASP A 132 -8.23 15.27 22.83
CA ASP A 132 -8.07 14.02 23.59
C ASP A 132 -7.50 12.90 22.69
N PHE A 133 -7.18 11.75 23.30
CA PHE A 133 -6.71 10.56 22.60
C PHE A 133 -7.90 9.81 21.98
N PRO A 134 -8.01 9.74 20.63
CA PRO A 134 -9.12 9.04 19.99
C PRO A 134 -9.11 7.56 20.34
N ARG A 135 -10.29 6.98 20.49
CA ARG A 135 -10.44 5.55 20.67
C ARG A 135 -10.15 4.80 19.38
N LEU A 136 -9.50 3.66 19.48
CA LEU A 136 -9.24 2.77 18.33
C LEU A 136 -10.54 2.10 17.90
N ARG A 137 -10.74 1.93 16.59
CA ARG A 137 -11.99 1.35 16.03
C ARG A 137 -12.18 -0.11 16.37
N GLY A 138 -11.11 -0.88 16.48
CA GLY A 138 -11.14 -2.32 16.69
C GLY A 138 -10.74 -2.77 18.08
N ALA A 139 -10.26 -1.88 18.95
CA ALA A 139 -9.74 -2.22 20.26
C ALA A 139 -10.73 -1.89 21.36
N GLY A 140 -10.91 -2.81 22.32
CA GLY A 140 -11.75 -2.61 23.48
C GLY A 140 -13.25 -2.46 23.18
N VAL A 141 -13.74 -3.00 22.06
CA VAL A 141 -15.15 -2.88 21.64
C VAL A 141 -16.10 -3.52 22.66
N HIS A 142 -15.63 -4.49 23.43
CA HIS A 142 -16.40 -5.22 24.43
C HIS A 142 -16.17 -4.72 25.87
N LEU A 143 -15.41 -3.65 26.04
CA LEU A 143 -15.16 -3.05 27.35
C LEU A 143 -16.09 -1.86 27.52
N ASP A 144 -16.86 -1.86 28.62
CA ASP A 144 -17.83 -0.79 28.93
C ASP A 144 -17.11 0.55 29.22
N ASP A 145 -15.93 0.50 29.81
CA ASP A 145 -15.04 1.66 30.03
C ASP A 145 -13.59 1.17 30.15
N PRO A 146 -12.77 1.35 29.10
CA PRO A 146 -11.36 0.98 29.12
C PRO A 146 -10.47 2.08 29.71
#